data_8cc1452c0a131fe2b263c044f5949f7f
#
_entry.id   8cc1452c0a131fe2b263c044f5949f7f
#
_cell.length_a   1.000
_cell.length_b   1.000
_cell.length_c   1.000
_cell.angle_alpha   90.00
_cell.angle_beta   90.00
_cell.angle_gamma   90.00
#
_symmetry.space_group_name_H-M   'P 1'
#
loop_
_entity.id
_entity.type
_entity.pdbx_description
1 polymer ?
#
loop_
_entity_poly.entity_id
_entity_poly.type
_entity_poly.pdbx_seq_one_letter_code
_entity_poly.pdbx_strand_id
1 'polypeptide(L)'
;MIDLDYLGRLHRNPAPLLLELEQHGRADDIPLVHRATGRFLSTLVHAMQANRILEIGTAYGYSTLWMALAMPPAGHIWTIDPDTERTAIAIEFLRRAGKFDDVSVMNQPALEILPTFPTRNLDIVFIDAVETEYAEYLELVVPLLKRSGLVIVDNLLPAATTSIREFNKIFLNHPQLDATIVPIGDGIGIGSRVE
;
A
#
# COMPACT_ATOMS: atom_id res chain seq x y z
N MET A 1 12.46 23.01 -10.64
CA MET A 1 12.82 21.72 -10.02
C MET A 1 12.31 21.76 -8.58
N ILE A 2 11.46 20.83 -8.17
CA ILE A 2 10.93 20.78 -6.80
C ILE A 2 12.04 20.23 -5.91
N ASP A 3 12.40 20.98 -4.86
CA ASP A 3 13.34 20.50 -3.83
C ASP A 3 12.61 19.55 -2.87
N LEU A 4 12.65 18.25 -3.20
CA LEU A 4 12.03 17.21 -2.36
C LEU A 4 12.69 17.10 -0.99
N ASP A 5 13.99 17.43 -0.89
CA ASP A 5 14.72 17.48 0.39
C ASP A 5 14.20 18.61 1.28
N TYR A 6 13.81 19.74 0.68
CA TYR A 6 13.18 20.83 1.42
C TYR A 6 11.87 20.36 2.08
N LEU A 7 10.99 19.70 1.32
CA LEU A 7 9.74 19.14 1.86
C LEU A 7 10.00 18.11 2.96
N GLY A 8 11.00 17.24 2.77
CA GLY A 8 11.41 16.26 3.77
C GLY A 8 11.77 16.88 5.12
N ARG A 9 12.48 18.02 5.10
CA ARG A 9 12.87 18.76 6.31
C ARG A 9 11.72 19.48 7.02
N LEU A 10 10.65 19.81 6.31
CA LEU A 10 9.46 20.47 6.90
C LEU A 10 8.54 19.49 7.62
N HIS A 11 8.57 18.22 7.26
CA HIS A 11 7.72 17.23 7.89
C HIS A 11 8.19 16.90 9.32
N ARG A 12 7.24 16.66 10.20
CA ARG A 12 7.53 16.06 11.52
C ARG A 12 8.19 14.69 11.33
N ASN A 13 9.04 14.30 12.28
CA ASN A 13 9.59 12.96 12.26
C ASN A 13 8.45 11.92 12.35
N PRO A 14 8.58 10.79 11.64
CA PRO A 14 7.69 9.65 11.83
C PRO A 14 7.75 9.12 13.27
N ALA A 15 6.81 8.25 13.63
CA ALA A 15 6.88 7.52 14.89
C ALA A 15 8.21 6.76 15.00
N PRO A 16 8.79 6.64 16.21
CA PRO A 16 10.09 6.00 16.40
C PRO A 16 10.20 4.60 15.80
N LEU A 17 9.14 3.80 15.91
CA LEU A 17 9.10 2.45 15.31
C LEU A 17 9.21 2.46 13.78
N LEU A 18 8.64 3.47 13.10
CA LEU A 18 8.80 3.61 11.64
C LEU A 18 10.25 3.93 11.27
N LEU A 19 10.95 4.75 12.06
CA LEU A 19 12.36 5.04 11.83
C LEU A 19 13.25 3.82 12.06
N GLU A 20 12.93 3.03 13.06
CA GLU A 20 13.63 1.78 13.36
C GLU A 20 13.42 0.77 12.22
N LEU A 21 12.19 0.62 11.74
CA LEU A 21 11.86 -0.27 10.64
C LEU A 21 12.55 0.14 9.32
N GLU A 22 12.68 1.44 9.06
CA GLU A 22 13.50 1.95 7.94
C GLU A 22 14.98 1.54 8.06
N GLN A 23 15.53 1.54 9.27
CA GLN A 23 16.91 1.11 9.50
C GLN A 23 17.06 -0.39 9.27
N HIS A 24 16.12 -1.20 9.73
CA HIS A 24 16.08 -2.64 9.45
C HIS A 24 16.02 -2.92 7.94
N GLY A 25 15.08 -2.32 7.22
CA GLY A 25 14.96 -2.52 5.79
C GLY A 25 16.23 -2.16 5.03
N ARG A 26 16.89 -1.05 5.41
CA ARG A 26 18.18 -0.65 4.81
C ARG A 26 19.32 -1.62 5.14
N ALA A 27 19.37 -2.15 6.36
CA ALA A 27 20.43 -3.08 6.78
C ALA A 27 20.34 -4.42 6.01
N ASP A 28 19.13 -4.84 5.69
CA ASP A 28 18.83 -6.11 5.03
C ASP A 28 18.61 -5.95 3.51
N ASP A 29 18.83 -4.74 2.96
CA ASP A 29 18.60 -4.40 1.55
C ASP A 29 17.17 -4.73 1.06
N ILE A 30 16.18 -4.54 1.94
CA ILE A 30 14.76 -4.73 1.62
C ILE A 30 14.19 -3.42 1.10
N PRO A 31 13.59 -3.41 -0.11
CA PRO A 31 12.92 -2.23 -0.62
C PRO A 31 11.70 -1.90 0.23
N LEU A 32 11.65 -0.67 0.73
CA LEU A 32 10.50 -0.12 1.44
C LEU A 32 9.98 1.09 0.65
N VAL A 33 8.68 1.32 0.70
CA VAL A 33 8.09 2.52 0.11
C VAL A 33 8.78 3.80 0.62
N HIS A 34 8.86 4.82 -0.21
CA HIS A 34 9.39 6.10 0.23
C HIS A 34 8.60 6.66 1.42
N ARG A 35 9.28 7.39 2.31
CA ARG A 35 8.63 8.06 3.45
C ARG A 35 7.49 8.99 3.01
N ALA A 36 7.62 9.60 1.83
CA ALA A 36 6.56 10.43 1.23
C ALA A 36 5.32 9.59 0.89
N THR A 37 5.50 8.39 0.35
CA THR A 37 4.42 7.42 0.08
C THR A 37 3.74 7.00 1.38
N GLY A 38 4.50 6.63 2.43
CA GLY A 38 3.94 6.28 3.73
C GLY A 38 3.08 7.40 4.33
N ARG A 39 3.54 8.66 4.25
CA ARG A 39 2.77 9.84 4.69
C ARG A 39 1.51 10.04 3.86
N PHE A 40 1.60 9.85 2.56
CA PHE A 40 0.46 9.97 1.67
C PHE A 40 -0.61 8.93 2.00
N LEU A 41 -0.23 7.66 2.17
CA LEU A 41 -1.12 6.60 2.62
C LEU A 41 -1.80 6.94 3.95
N SER A 42 -1.01 7.33 4.96
CA SER A 42 -1.52 7.77 6.27
C SER A 42 -2.52 8.93 6.15
N THR A 43 -2.24 9.91 5.28
CA THR A 43 -3.14 11.04 5.06
C THR A 43 -4.45 10.60 4.42
N LEU A 44 -4.41 9.68 3.45
CA LEU A 44 -5.62 9.13 2.82
C LEU A 44 -6.46 8.30 3.81
N VAL A 45 -5.81 7.46 4.63
CA VAL A 45 -6.49 6.69 5.68
C VAL A 45 -7.24 7.63 6.64
N HIS A 46 -6.59 8.70 7.09
CA HIS A 46 -7.24 9.71 7.95
C HIS A 46 -8.37 10.46 7.22
N ALA A 47 -8.13 10.95 6.00
CA ALA A 47 -9.11 11.75 5.26
C ALA A 47 -10.39 10.96 4.94
N MET A 48 -10.24 9.68 4.61
CA MET A 48 -11.36 8.78 4.30
C MET A 48 -11.98 8.14 5.53
N GLN A 49 -11.35 8.24 6.71
CA GLN A 49 -11.68 7.42 7.88
C GLN A 49 -11.71 5.93 7.52
N ALA A 50 -10.72 5.52 6.72
CA ALA A 50 -10.66 4.18 6.16
C ALA A 50 -10.48 3.15 7.27
N ASN A 51 -11.34 2.15 7.30
CA ASN A 51 -11.33 1.09 8.30
C ASN A 51 -11.30 -0.34 7.73
N ARG A 52 -11.33 -0.48 6.40
CA ARG A 52 -11.24 -1.77 5.69
C ARG A 52 -10.21 -1.63 4.59
N ILE A 53 -8.99 -2.08 4.87
CA ILE A 53 -7.84 -1.88 3.99
C ILE A 53 -7.31 -3.25 3.57
N LEU A 54 -7.04 -3.42 2.28
CA LEU A 54 -6.30 -4.55 1.74
C LEU A 54 -4.95 -4.06 1.21
N GLU A 55 -3.89 -4.77 1.53
CA GLU A 55 -2.55 -4.53 1.03
C GLU A 55 -2.02 -5.77 0.31
N ILE A 56 -1.38 -5.58 -0.85
CA ILE A 56 -0.67 -6.61 -1.58
C ILE A 56 0.81 -6.23 -1.61
N GLY A 57 1.64 -7.00 -0.91
CA GLY A 57 3.04 -6.69 -0.64
C GLY A 57 3.23 -6.16 0.78
N THR A 58 3.45 -7.08 1.74
CA THR A 58 3.70 -6.72 3.16
C THR A 58 5.16 -6.39 3.40
N ALA A 59 6.07 -7.19 2.85
CA ALA A 59 7.50 -7.17 3.15
C ALA A 59 7.76 -7.06 4.67
N TYR A 60 8.48 -6.03 5.14
CA TYR A 60 8.72 -5.75 6.56
C TYR A 60 7.57 -4.98 7.24
N GLY A 61 6.46 -4.69 6.52
CA GLY A 61 5.26 -4.05 7.07
C GLY A 61 5.39 -2.55 7.26
N TYR A 62 6.26 -1.87 6.50
CA TYR A 62 6.46 -0.43 6.66
C TYR A 62 5.23 0.37 6.22
N SER A 63 4.69 0.11 5.04
CA SER A 63 3.42 0.69 4.55
C SER A 63 2.24 0.26 5.43
N THR A 64 2.20 -1.02 5.81
CA THR A 64 1.20 -1.56 6.75
C THR A 64 1.18 -0.77 8.05
N LEU A 65 2.36 -0.51 8.65
CA LEU A 65 2.48 0.22 9.91
C LEU A 65 2.06 1.70 9.76
N TRP A 66 2.40 2.37 8.64
CA TRP A 66 1.91 3.72 8.35
C TRP A 66 0.38 3.78 8.31
N MET A 67 -0.26 2.83 7.63
CA MET A 67 -1.72 2.76 7.54
C MET A 67 -2.35 2.39 8.88
N ALA A 68 -1.81 1.40 9.59
CA ALA A 68 -2.34 0.93 10.87
C ALA A 68 -2.30 2.01 11.96
N LEU A 69 -1.24 2.84 11.98
CA LEU A 69 -1.15 3.97 12.93
C LEU A 69 -2.14 5.10 12.63
N ALA A 70 -2.59 5.21 11.37
CA ALA A 70 -3.54 6.23 10.93
C ALA A 70 -5.01 5.77 10.98
N MET A 71 -5.23 4.47 11.09
CA MET A 71 -6.55 3.85 11.03
C MET A 71 -7.38 4.16 12.28
N PRO A 72 -8.69 4.43 12.13
CA PRO A 72 -9.58 4.63 13.27
C PRO A 72 -9.72 3.35 14.11
N PRO A 73 -10.17 3.45 15.37
CA PRO A 73 -10.50 2.29 16.19
C PRO A 73 -11.48 1.35 15.47
N ALA A 74 -11.30 0.04 15.64
CA ALA A 74 -12.07 -1.03 14.99
C ALA A 74 -11.86 -1.14 13.46
N GLY A 75 -10.86 -0.45 12.89
CA GLY A 75 -10.42 -0.70 11.54
C GLY A 75 -9.62 -1.99 11.44
N HIS A 76 -9.50 -2.54 10.23
CA HIS A 76 -8.74 -3.75 9.98
C HIS A 76 -7.99 -3.70 8.64
N ILE A 77 -6.75 -4.18 8.66
CA ILE A 77 -5.92 -4.35 7.47
C ILE A 77 -5.74 -5.85 7.20
N TRP A 78 -6.01 -6.28 5.98
CA TRP A 78 -5.55 -7.56 5.45
C TRP A 78 -4.33 -7.28 4.59
N THR A 79 -3.19 -7.90 4.89
CA THR A 79 -1.97 -7.74 4.10
C THR A 79 -1.46 -9.10 3.63
N ILE A 80 -1.06 -9.17 2.36
CA ILE A 80 -0.74 -10.42 1.66
C ILE A 80 0.72 -10.38 1.22
N ASP A 81 1.50 -11.38 1.62
CA ASP A 81 2.87 -11.58 1.17
C ASP A 81 3.27 -13.06 1.36
N PRO A 82 3.78 -13.76 0.35
CA PRO A 82 4.17 -15.16 0.47
C PRO A 82 5.43 -15.37 1.32
N ASP A 83 6.24 -14.33 1.55
CA ASP A 83 7.51 -14.43 2.29
C ASP A 83 7.28 -14.39 3.80
N THR A 84 7.32 -15.58 4.42
CA THR A 84 7.09 -15.73 5.86
C THR A 84 8.22 -15.15 6.73
N GLU A 85 9.45 -15.07 6.22
CA GLU A 85 10.58 -14.49 6.96
C GLU A 85 10.44 -12.99 7.04
N ARG A 86 10.09 -12.34 5.94
CA ARG A 86 9.83 -10.91 5.90
C ARG A 86 8.62 -10.51 6.75
N THR A 87 7.52 -11.24 6.62
CA THR A 87 6.31 -10.93 7.38
C THR A 87 6.45 -11.20 8.88
N ALA A 88 7.36 -12.07 9.31
CA ALA A 88 7.69 -12.23 10.72
C ALA A 88 8.22 -10.93 11.35
N ILE A 89 9.04 -10.17 10.60
CA ILE A 89 9.50 -8.82 11.02
C ILE A 89 8.31 -7.86 11.11
N ALA A 90 7.43 -7.85 10.10
CA ALA A 90 6.22 -7.02 10.13
C ALA A 90 5.37 -7.30 11.38
N ILE A 91 5.15 -8.57 11.71
CA ILE A 91 4.38 -8.99 12.89
C ILE A 91 5.02 -8.50 14.19
N GLU A 92 6.36 -8.56 14.30
CA GLU A 92 7.08 -8.04 15.46
C GLU A 92 6.83 -6.54 15.65
N PHE A 93 7.01 -5.75 14.59
CA PHE A 93 6.79 -4.31 14.66
C PHE A 93 5.33 -3.94 14.91
N LEU A 94 4.37 -4.67 14.34
CA LEU A 94 2.94 -4.48 14.60
C LEU A 94 2.59 -4.78 16.08
N ARG A 95 3.17 -5.81 16.68
CA ARG A 95 3.00 -6.11 18.12
C ARG A 95 3.55 -4.98 18.99
N ARG A 96 4.75 -4.50 18.69
CA ARG A 96 5.39 -3.39 19.43
C ARG A 96 4.62 -2.08 19.28
N ALA A 97 3.94 -1.89 18.17
CA ALA A 97 3.06 -0.75 17.91
C ALA A 97 1.66 -0.90 18.57
N GLY A 98 1.33 -2.05 19.17
CA GLY A 98 -0.02 -2.34 19.67
C GLY A 98 -1.07 -2.44 18.56
N LYS A 99 -0.66 -2.84 17.34
CA LYS A 99 -1.50 -2.91 16.14
C LYS A 99 -1.66 -4.33 15.58
N PHE A 100 -1.15 -5.32 16.29
CA PHE A 100 -1.18 -6.71 15.81
C PHE A 100 -2.61 -7.24 15.63
N ASP A 101 -3.53 -6.91 16.54
CA ASP A 101 -4.91 -7.38 16.48
C ASP A 101 -5.73 -6.67 15.39
N ASP A 102 -5.25 -5.52 14.92
CA ASP A 102 -5.87 -4.73 13.85
C ASP A 102 -5.41 -5.19 12.44
N VAL A 103 -4.50 -6.18 12.34
CA VAL A 103 -3.88 -6.60 11.07
C VAL A 103 -3.88 -8.12 10.92
N SER A 104 -4.40 -8.63 9.81
CA SER A 104 -4.28 -10.04 9.39
C SER A 104 -3.21 -10.20 8.32
N VAL A 105 -2.12 -10.88 8.63
CA VAL A 105 -1.06 -11.22 7.68
C VAL A 105 -1.37 -12.56 7.02
N MET A 106 -1.42 -12.60 5.70
CA MET A 106 -1.77 -13.75 4.88
C MET A 106 -0.55 -14.19 4.07
N ASN A 107 0.09 -15.31 4.46
CA ASN A 107 1.33 -15.79 3.85
C ASN A 107 1.09 -16.74 2.66
N GLN A 108 0.53 -16.21 1.59
CA GLN A 108 0.27 -16.92 0.34
C GLN A 108 0.43 -15.96 -0.85
N PRO A 109 0.63 -16.46 -2.07
CA PRO A 109 0.59 -15.63 -3.28
C PRO A 109 -0.76 -14.90 -3.42
N ALA A 110 -0.72 -13.61 -3.77
CA ALA A 110 -1.93 -12.81 -3.84
C ALA A 110 -2.93 -13.32 -4.88
N LEU A 111 -2.46 -13.80 -6.03
CA LEU A 111 -3.32 -14.38 -7.07
C LEU A 111 -4.06 -15.66 -6.65
N GLU A 112 -3.60 -16.35 -5.62
CA GLU A 112 -4.30 -17.50 -5.04
C GLU A 112 -5.40 -17.08 -4.05
N ILE A 113 -5.17 -15.99 -3.29
CA ILE A 113 -6.11 -15.49 -2.28
C ILE A 113 -7.21 -14.63 -2.89
N LEU A 114 -6.86 -13.68 -3.76
CA LEU A 114 -7.76 -12.64 -4.24
C LEU A 114 -9.05 -13.17 -4.89
N PRO A 115 -9.04 -14.25 -5.69
CA PRO A 115 -10.28 -14.77 -6.29
C PRO A 115 -11.35 -15.17 -5.28
N THR A 116 -10.93 -15.60 -4.08
CA THR A 116 -11.83 -16.06 -3.01
C THR A 116 -11.81 -15.13 -1.78
N PHE A 117 -11.19 -13.97 -1.89
CA PHE A 117 -11.07 -13.03 -0.78
C PHE A 117 -12.45 -12.66 -0.23
N PRO A 118 -12.72 -12.92 1.08
CA PRO A 118 -14.08 -12.88 1.60
C PRO A 118 -14.60 -11.48 1.87
N THR A 119 -13.70 -10.50 1.97
CA THR A 119 -14.05 -9.14 2.38
C THR A 119 -14.44 -8.29 1.16
N ARG A 120 -15.52 -7.55 1.29
CA ARG A 120 -16.02 -6.60 0.29
C ARG A 120 -16.20 -5.22 0.93
N ASN A 121 -16.50 -4.23 0.11
CA ASN A 121 -16.66 -2.84 0.54
C ASN A 121 -15.38 -2.30 1.19
N LEU A 122 -14.22 -2.58 0.58
CA LEU A 122 -12.95 -2.06 1.02
C LEU A 122 -12.90 -0.54 0.80
N ASP A 123 -12.32 0.16 1.76
CA ASP A 123 -12.09 1.60 1.67
C ASP A 123 -10.86 1.91 0.81
N ILE A 124 -9.81 1.14 1.04
CA ILE A 124 -8.52 1.27 0.34
C ILE A 124 -8.00 -0.11 -0.03
N VAL A 125 -7.47 -0.24 -1.25
CA VAL A 125 -6.56 -1.30 -1.64
C VAL A 125 -5.23 -0.67 -2.00
N PHE A 126 -4.14 -1.14 -1.41
CA PHE A 126 -2.77 -0.73 -1.74
C PHE A 126 -2.03 -1.88 -2.42
N ILE A 127 -1.39 -1.61 -3.57
CA ILE A 127 -0.64 -2.60 -4.37
C ILE A 127 0.80 -2.14 -4.46
N ASP A 128 1.71 -2.93 -3.89
CA ASP A 128 3.16 -2.73 -3.93
C ASP A 128 3.85 -4.11 -3.87
N ALA A 129 3.77 -4.88 -4.95
CA ALA A 129 4.25 -6.26 -5.00
C ALA A 129 4.91 -6.59 -6.36
N VAL A 130 4.52 -7.68 -7.01
CA VAL A 130 5.11 -8.12 -8.27
C VAL A 130 4.55 -7.31 -9.44
N GLU A 131 5.32 -6.36 -9.98
CA GLU A 131 4.87 -5.41 -11.02
C GLU A 131 4.29 -6.08 -12.28
N THR A 132 4.75 -7.26 -12.64
CA THR A 132 4.25 -8.01 -13.79
C THR A 132 2.83 -8.56 -13.58
N GLU A 133 2.35 -8.61 -12.35
CA GLU A 133 1.03 -9.10 -11.96
C GLU A 133 0.04 -7.97 -11.66
N TYR A 134 0.44 -6.70 -11.74
CA TYR A 134 -0.39 -5.54 -11.40
C TYR A 134 -1.73 -5.47 -12.14
N ALA A 135 -1.74 -5.85 -13.43
CA ALA A 135 -2.98 -5.86 -14.21
C ALA A 135 -3.97 -6.90 -13.67
N GLU A 136 -3.49 -8.09 -13.30
CA GLU A 136 -4.33 -9.15 -12.73
C GLU A 136 -4.81 -8.77 -11.32
N TYR A 137 -3.94 -8.17 -10.49
CA TYR A 137 -4.35 -7.65 -9.18
C TYR A 137 -5.48 -6.61 -9.34
N LEU A 138 -5.32 -5.66 -10.26
CA LEU A 138 -6.30 -4.60 -10.48
C LEU A 138 -7.70 -5.16 -10.78
N GLU A 139 -7.79 -6.11 -11.72
CA GLU A 139 -9.06 -6.76 -12.10
C GLU A 139 -9.71 -7.49 -10.92
N LEU A 140 -8.92 -8.09 -10.03
CA LEU A 140 -9.42 -8.82 -8.88
C LEU A 140 -9.83 -7.90 -7.72
N VAL A 141 -9.16 -6.75 -7.52
CA VAL A 141 -9.40 -5.91 -6.35
C VAL A 141 -10.44 -4.81 -6.59
N VAL A 142 -10.59 -4.29 -7.82
CA VAL A 142 -11.59 -3.24 -8.10
C VAL A 142 -13.01 -3.64 -7.69
N PRO A 143 -13.48 -4.88 -7.96
CA PRO A 143 -14.79 -5.33 -7.49
C PRO A 143 -14.92 -5.44 -5.96
N LEU A 144 -13.82 -5.48 -5.21
CA LEU A 144 -13.82 -5.55 -3.75
C LEU A 144 -14.00 -4.18 -3.09
N LEU A 145 -13.67 -3.09 -3.79
CA LEU A 145 -13.82 -1.73 -3.29
C LEU A 145 -15.28 -1.36 -3.10
N LYS A 146 -15.58 -0.53 -2.11
CA LYS A 146 -16.84 0.20 -2.06
C LYS A 146 -16.88 1.28 -3.15
N ARG A 147 -18.05 1.82 -3.45
CA ARG A 147 -18.15 3.05 -4.24
C ARG A 147 -17.35 4.17 -3.55
N SER A 148 -16.58 4.93 -4.32
CA SER A 148 -15.60 5.92 -3.84
C SER A 148 -14.46 5.34 -3.00
N GLY A 149 -14.30 4.01 -2.95
CA GLY A 149 -13.10 3.37 -2.41
C GLY A 149 -11.91 3.60 -3.34
N LEU A 150 -10.70 3.56 -2.79
CA LEU A 150 -9.47 3.85 -3.53
C LEU A 150 -8.67 2.58 -3.80
N VAL A 151 -8.19 2.44 -5.02
CA VAL A 151 -7.02 1.61 -5.33
C VAL A 151 -5.80 2.53 -5.48
N ILE A 152 -4.72 2.17 -4.78
CA ILE A 152 -3.46 2.91 -4.77
C ILE A 152 -2.37 1.93 -5.20
N VAL A 153 -1.51 2.34 -6.15
CA VAL A 153 -0.47 1.46 -6.71
C VAL A 153 0.86 2.21 -6.66
N ASP A 154 1.91 1.59 -6.12
CA ASP A 154 3.27 2.16 -6.12
C ASP A 154 4.05 1.77 -7.38
N ASN A 155 5.19 2.43 -7.61
CA ASN A 155 6.20 2.14 -8.64
C ASN A 155 5.75 2.40 -10.09
N LEU A 156 4.93 3.41 -10.34
CA LEU A 156 4.39 3.67 -11.69
C LEU A 156 5.22 4.64 -12.54
N LEU A 157 6.24 5.34 -11.99
CA LEU A 157 7.05 6.32 -12.70
C LEU A 157 8.52 5.95 -12.94
N PRO A 158 9.16 5.01 -12.21
CA PRO A 158 10.56 4.71 -12.45
C PRO A 158 10.75 4.21 -13.89
N ALA A 159 12.00 4.20 -14.37
CA ALA A 159 12.38 3.89 -15.78
C ALA A 159 11.50 2.77 -16.34
N ALA A 160 10.31 3.16 -16.76
CA ALA A 160 9.13 2.32 -16.87
C ALA A 160 9.45 1.14 -17.77
N THR A 161 9.53 -0.03 -17.18
CA THR A 161 9.54 -1.31 -17.92
C THR A 161 8.34 -1.34 -18.86
N THR A 162 8.39 -2.19 -19.87
CA THR A 162 7.26 -2.33 -20.80
C THR A 162 5.98 -2.69 -20.05
N SER A 163 6.07 -3.58 -19.04
CA SER A 163 4.94 -3.98 -18.20
C SER A 163 4.28 -2.82 -17.47
N ILE A 164 5.07 -1.94 -16.81
CA ILE A 164 4.53 -0.76 -16.11
C ILE A 164 3.90 0.23 -17.08
N ARG A 165 4.47 0.43 -18.27
CA ARG A 165 3.85 1.33 -19.29
C ARG A 165 2.51 0.79 -19.80
N GLU A 166 2.38 -0.50 -19.95
CA GLU A 166 1.13 -1.16 -20.33
C GLU A 166 0.12 -1.09 -19.18
N PHE A 167 0.55 -1.40 -17.96
CA PHE A 167 -0.28 -1.27 -16.79
C PHE A 167 -0.81 0.17 -16.60
N ASN A 168 0.04 1.19 -16.75
CA ASN A 168 -0.37 2.59 -16.63
C ASN A 168 -1.51 2.95 -17.62
N LYS A 169 -1.49 2.39 -18.83
CA LYS A 169 -2.59 2.58 -19.79
C LYS A 169 -3.87 1.90 -19.32
N ILE A 170 -3.78 0.66 -18.82
CA ILE A 170 -4.92 -0.08 -18.27
C ILE A 170 -5.50 0.68 -17.08
N PHE A 171 -4.66 1.08 -16.14
CA PHE A 171 -5.06 1.77 -14.92
C PHE A 171 -5.77 3.11 -15.19
N LEU A 172 -5.18 3.95 -16.02
CA LEU A 172 -5.72 5.28 -16.35
C LEU A 172 -6.99 5.24 -17.21
N ASN A 173 -7.28 4.14 -17.89
CA ASN A 173 -8.46 3.96 -18.73
C ASN A 173 -9.43 2.89 -18.19
N HIS A 174 -9.24 2.47 -16.94
CA HIS A 174 -10.09 1.45 -16.35
C HIS A 174 -11.55 1.94 -16.23
N PRO A 175 -12.55 1.20 -16.76
CA PRO A 175 -13.92 1.72 -16.91
C PRO A 175 -14.62 2.04 -15.58
N GLN A 176 -14.19 1.40 -14.49
CA GLN A 176 -14.79 1.59 -13.16
C GLN A 176 -13.97 2.52 -12.25
N LEU A 177 -12.90 3.16 -12.76
CA LEU A 177 -12.05 4.04 -11.97
C LEU A 177 -11.97 5.44 -12.57
N ASP A 178 -12.02 6.43 -11.70
CA ASP A 178 -11.49 7.76 -11.98
C ASP A 178 -10.06 7.79 -11.43
N ALA A 179 -9.06 7.77 -12.33
CA ALA A 179 -7.69 7.47 -11.98
C ALA A 179 -6.69 8.52 -12.46
N THR A 180 -5.62 8.70 -11.69
CA THR A 180 -4.46 9.53 -12.04
C THR A 180 -3.17 8.94 -11.48
N ILE A 181 -2.02 9.43 -11.98
CA ILE A 181 -0.70 9.09 -11.44
C ILE A 181 -0.05 10.39 -10.93
N VAL A 182 0.42 10.37 -9.68
CA VAL A 182 1.06 11.51 -9.02
C VAL A 182 2.53 11.21 -8.73
N PRO A 183 3.44 12.20 -8.86
CA PRO A 183 4.87 12.01 -8.66
C PRO A 183 5.26 12.05 -7.16
N ILE A 184 4.80 11.06 -6.41
CA ILE A 184 5.16 10.83 -5.01
C ILE A 184 6.00 9.56 -4.96
N GLY A 185 7.17 9.58 -4.31
CA GLY A 185 8.09 8.45 -4.29
C GLY A 185 8.45 8.00 -5.71
N ASP A 186 8.25 6.74 -6.01
CA ASP A 186 8.48 6.14 -7.33
C ASP A 186 7.22 6.22 -8.24
N GLY A 187 6.30 7.12 -7.91
CA GLY A 187 5.07 7.35 -8.66
C GLY A 187 3.89 6.53 -8.18
N ILE A 188 2.89 7.23 -7.65
CA ILE A 188 1.68 6.64 -7.09
C ILE A 188 0.52 6.78 -8.08
N GLY A 189 -0.03 5.64 -8.49
CA GLY A 189 -1.35 5.58 -9.09
C GLY A 189 -2.42 5.70 -8.00
N ILE A 190 -3.43 6.52 -8.23
CA ILE A 190 -4.60 6.61 -7.36
C ILE A 190 -5.85 6.58 -8.24
N GLY A 191 -6.73 5.61 -7.98
CA GLY A 191 -7.99 5.45 -8.68
C GLY A 191 -9.16 5.32 -7.70
N SER A 192 -10.20 6.11 -7.91
CA SER A 192 -11.44 6.04 -7.13
C SER A 192 -12.48 5.23 -7.88
N ARG A 193 -13.09 4.23 -7.23
CA ARG A 193 -14.17 3.45 -7.83
C ARG A 193 -15.42 4.30 -8.02
N VAL A 194 -15.90 4.42 -9.27
CA VAL A 194 -17.05 5.27 -9.62
C VAL A 194 -18.40 4.55 -9.64
N GLU A 195 -18.41 3.21 -9.82
CA GLU A 195 -19.62 2.37 -9.90
C GLU A 195 -19.56 1.17 -8.95
#